data_40c3df5ff61374a593d041bcf2a5cb24
#
_entry.id   40c3df5ff61374a593d041bcf2a5cb24
#
_cell.length_a   1.000
_cell.length_b   1.000
_cell.length_c   1.000
_cell.angle_alpha   90.00
_cell.angle_beta   90.00
_cell.angle_gamma   90.00
#
_symmetry.space_group_name_H-M   'P 1'
#
loop_
_entity.id
_entity.type
_entity.pdbx_description
1 polymer ?
#
loop_
_entity_poly.entity_id
_entity_poly.type
_entity_poly.pdbx_seq_one_letter_code
_entity_poly.pdbx_strand_id
1 'polypeptide(L)'
;SVDNLEDVVGGHIWIGTLEIFGGLWHIFTKPFAWARRAFVWSGEAYLSYSLAAISVMGFTASVMVWFNNTVYPSEFFGPTGPEASQSQTFTFLVRDQRLGANVASAQGPTGLGKYLMRSVYPSEFFGPTGPEASQSQTFTFLVRDQRLGANVASAQGPTGLGKYLMRSPTGEIIFGGETMRFWDCRAPWVEPLRGPNGLDLQKLKNDIQPWQERRSAEYMTHAPLGSLNSVGGVATEINSINYVNPRSWLSTSHYVLGFFFFVAHLWHAGRARAAAAGFETVSYTHLRAHETIPD
;
A
#
# COMPACT_ATOMS: atom_id res chain seq x y z
N SER A 1 -11.87 4.70 -6.35
CA SER A 1 -11.62 4.36 -4.94
C SER A 1 -12.41 5.30 -4.04
N VAL A 2 -12.80 4.80 -2.88
CA VAL A 2 -13.49 5.62 -1.88
C VAL A 2 -12.46 6.44 -1.12
N ASP A 3 -12.59 7.75 -1.14
CA ASP A 3 -11.63 8.70 -0.57
C ASP A 3 -12.24 9.67 0.46
N ASN A 4 -13.54 9.57 0.71
CA ASN A 4 -14.23 10.36 1.73
C ASN A 4 -15.33 9.54 2.41
N LEU A 5 -15.69 9.94 3.64
CA LEU A 5 -16.69 9.24 4.44
C LEU A 5 -18.13 9.49 3.97
N GLU A 6 -18.38 10.60 3.29
CA GLU A 6 -19.69 10.92 2.73
C GLU A 6 -20.09 9.89 1.68
N ASP A 7 -19.19 9.51 0.79
CA ASP A 7 -19.44 8.47 -0.21
C ASP A 7 -19.63 7.09 0.44
N VAL A 8 -18.90 6.80 1.52
CA VAL A 8 -19.09 5.55 2.28
C VAL A 8 -20.49 5.50 2.88
N VAL A 9 -20.92 6.55 3.56
CA VAL A 9 -22.25 6.63 4.16
C VAL A 9 -23.33 6.55 3.10
N GLY A 10 -23.21 7.33 2.03
CA GLY A 10 -24.17 7.31 0.92
C GLY A 10 -24.29 5.94 0.27
N GLY A 11 -23.17 5.28 0.01
CA GLY A 11 -23.14 3.92 -0.54
C GLY A 11 -23.83 2.90 0.37
N HIS A 12 -23.59 2.95 1.67
CA HIS A 12 -24.24 2.06 2.63
C HIS A 12 -25.73 2.31 2.76
N ILE A 13 -26.19 3.57 2.69
CA ILE A 13 -27.62 3.89 2.66
C ILE A 13 -28.29 3.27 1.44
N TRP A 14 -27.67 3.38 0.26
CA TRP A 14 -28.19 2.77 -0.98
C TRP A 14 -28.28 1.26 -0.89
N ILE A 15 -27.19 0.60 -0.51
CA ILE A 15 -27.14 -0.87 -0.40
C ILE A 15 -28.11 -1.36 0.66
N GLY A 16 -28.14 -0.76 1.83
CA GLY A 16 -29.07 -1.13 2.92
C GLY A 16 -30.54 -0.98 2.50
N THR A 17 -30.85 0.07 1.76
CA THR A 17 -32.19 0.26 1.20
C THR A 17 -32.56 -0.86 0.23
N LEU A 18 -31.65 -1.21 -0.69
CA LEU A 18 -31.86 -2.31 -1.63
C LEU A 18 -32.00 -3.66 -0.92
N GLU A 19 -31.23 -3.90 0.13
CA GLU A 19 -31.31 -5.14 0.92
C GLU A 19 -32.64 -5.25 1.67
N ILE A 20 -33.15 -4.14 2.25
CA ILE A 20 -34.47 -4.13 2.89
C ILE A 20 -35.56 -4.47 1.89
N PHE A 21 -35.58 -3.79 0.73
CA PHE A 21 -36.57 -4.09 -0.31
C PHE A 21 -36.40 -5.50 -0.90
N GLY A 22 -35.17 -5.96 -1.06
CA GLY A 22 -34.87 -7.32 -1.50
C GLY A 22 -35.38 -8.37 -0.50
N GLY A 23 -35.19 -8.13 0.80
CA GLY A 23 -35.72 -8.97 1.86
C GLY A 23 -37.24 -9.07 1.82
N LEU A 24 -37.94 -7.91 1.70
CA LEU A 24 -39.39 -7.87 1.54
C LEU A 24 -39.86 -8.63 0.28
N TRP A 25 -39.18 -8.42 -0.82
CA TRP A 25 -39.46 -9.16 -2.07
C TRP A 25 -39.38 -10.66 -1.85
N HIS A 26 -38.31 -11.15 -1.24
CA HIS A 26 -38.11 -12.58 -1.00
C HIS A 26 -39.09 -13.17 0.03
N ILE A 27 -39.60 -12.36 0.95
CA ILE A 27 -40.67 -12.80 1.88
C ILE A 27 -42.00 -13.01 1.13
N PHE A 28 -42.32 -12.11 0.20
CA PHE A 28 -43.65 -12.11 -0.46
C PHE A 28 -43.68 -12.88 -1.77
N THR A 29 -42.57 -13.34 -2.30
CA THR A 29 -42.50 -14.06 -3.59
C THR A 29 -41.89 -15.44 -3.43
N LYS A 30 -42.21 -16.32 -4.37
CA LYS A 30 -41.55 -17.61 -4.55
C LYS A 30 -40.53 -17.50 -5.68
N PRO A 31 -39.46 -18.31 -5.68
CA PRO A 31 -38.56 -18.38 -6.82
C PRO A 31 -39.33 -18.67 -8.12
N PHE A 32 -38.99 -17.93 -9.18
CA PHE A 32 -39.61 -18.12 -10.49
C PHE A 32 -39.13 -19.42 -11.15
N ALA A 33 -39.83 -19.86 -12.19
CA ALA A 33 -39.56 -21.13 -12.84
C ALA A 33 -38.11 -21.26 -13.35
N TRP A 34 -37.56 -20.21 -13.90
CA TRP A 34 -36.15 -20.20 -14.37
C TRP A 34 -35.16 -20.42 -13.23
N ALA A 35 -35.40 -19.80 -12.07
CA ALA A 35 -34.57 -19.98 -10.90
C ALA A 35 -34.70 -21.39 -10.31
N ARG A 36 -35.92 -21.92 -10.24
CA ARG A 36 -36.15 -23.30 -9.77
C ARG A 36 -35.42 -24.33 -10.62
N ARG A 37 -35.28 -24.09 -11.92
CA ARG A 37 -34.54 -24.97 -12.83
C ARG A 37 -33.03 -24.81 -12.75
N ALA A 38 -32.57 -23.60 -12.53
CA ALA A 38 -31.13 -23.29 -12.56
C ALA A 38 -30.38 -23.70 -11.27
N PHE A 39 -31.04 -23.61 -10.12
CA PHE A 39 -30.44 -23.86 -8.84
C PHE A 39 -30.81 -25.21 -8.24
N VAL A 40 -29.86 -25.77 -7.49
CA VAL A 40 -30.15 -26.90 -6.59
C VAL A 40 -30.71 -26.33 -5.30
N TRP A 41 -31.80 -26.92 -4.80
CA TRP A 41 -32.56 -26.42 -3.65
C TRP A 41 -32.37 -27.37 -2.46
N SER A 42 -31.13 -27.46 -1.98
CA SER A 42 -30.70 -28.22 -0.79
C SER A 42 -29.83 -27.40 0.12
N GLY A 43 -29.77 -27.82 1.38
CA GLY A 43 -28.92 -27.10 2.37
C GLY A 43 -27.46 -26.99 1.97
N GLU A 44 -26.89 -28.03 1.38
CA GLU A 44 -25.51 -28.02 0.91
C GLU A 44 -25.33 -27.08 -0.29
N ALA A 45 -26.30 -27.00 -1.18
CA ALA A 45 -26.28 -26.01 -2.27
C ALA A 45 -26.31 -24.58 -1.72
N TYR A 46 -27.14 -24.30 -0.73
CA TYR A 46 -27.18 -22.97 -0.08
C TYR A 46 -25.86 -22.66 0.61
N LEU A 47 -25.25 -23.64 1.26
CA LEU A 47 -23.90 -23.49 1.84
C LEU A 47 -22.90 -23.13 0.73
N SER A 48 -22.94 -23.81 -0.40
CA SER A 48 -22.02 -23.53 -1.52
C SER A 48 -22.20 -22.11 -2.06
N TYR A 49 -23.44 -21.62 -2.21
CA TYR A 49 -23.70 -20.25 -2.66
C TYR A 49 -23.15 -19.21 -1.67
N SER A 50 -23.35 -19.44 -0.38
CA SER A 50 -22.83 -18.58 0.68
C SER A 50 -21.31 -18.56 0.71
N LEU A 51 -20.66 -19.73 0.52
CA LEU A 51 -19.20 -19.83 0.47
C LEU A 51 -18.61 -19.02 -0.69
N ALA A 52 -19.26 -19.04 -1.86
CA ALA A 52 -18.84 -18.20 -2.99
C ALA A 52 -18.92 -16.71 -2.65
N ALA A 53 -20.04 -16.28 -2.05
CA ALA A 53 -20.23 -14.89 -1.67
C ALA A 53 -19.19 -14.44 -0.63
N ILE A 54 -18.93 -15.23 0.40
CA ILE A 54 -17.93 -14.93 1.43
C ILE A 54 -16.53 -14.93 0.84
N SER A 55 -16.22 -15.81 -0.11
CA SER A 55 -14.94 -15.82 -0.81
C SER A 55 -14.68 -14.49 -1.54
N VAL A 56 -15.66 -14.00 -2.30
CA VAL A 56 -15.55 -12.70 -2.98
C VAL A 56 -15.38 -11.56 -1.98
N MET A 57 -16.11 -11.59 -0.86
CA MET A 57 -15.94 -10.60 0.22
C MET A 57 -14.52 -10.64 0.81
N GLY A 58 -13.97 -11.83 1.02
CA GLY A 58 -12.60 -12.00 1.51
C GLY A 58 -11.55 -11.40 0.58
N PHE A 59 -11.65 -11.65 -0.71
CA PHE A 59 -10.76 -11.03 -1.70
C PHE A 59 -10.94 -9.51 -1.75
N THR A 60 -12.17 -9.02 -1.69
CA THR A 60 -12.47 -7.59 -1.66
C THR A 60 -11.87 -6.94 -0.42
N ALA A 61 -12.04 -7.53 0.76
CA ALA A 61 -11.45 -7.04 2.01
C ALA A 61 -9.92 -6.99 1.94
N SER A 62 -9.30 -8.01 1.35
CA SER A 62 -7.85 -8.06 1.13
C SER A 62 -7.35 -6.88 0.30
N VAL A 63 -8.01 -6.58 -0.81
CA VAL A 63 -7.65 -5.45 -1.68
C VAL A 63 -7.94 -4.12 -1.00
N MET A 64 -9.07 -4.00 -0.32
CA MET A 64 -9.46 -2.77 0.37
C MET A 64 -8.48 -2.40 1.48
N VAL A 65 -8.12 -3.32 2.35
CA VAL A 65 -7.17 -3.04 3.44
C VAL A 65 -5.76 -2.73 2.91
N TRP A 66 -5.41 -3.26 1.75
CA TRP A 66 -4.11 -3.00 1.14
C TRP A 66 -3.99 -1.59 0.57
N PHE A 67 -5.01 -1.11 -0.13
CA PHE A 67 -4.95 0.15 -0.87
C PHE A 67 -5.67 1.32 -0.20
N ASN A 68 -6.73 1.07 0.57
CA ASN A 68 -7.55 2.13 1.10
C ASN A 68 -6.99 2.71 2.40
N ASN A 69 -6.94 4.03 2.49
CA ASN A 69 -6.52 4.74 3.69
C ASN A 69 -7.61 5.66 4.27
N THR A 70 -8.83 5.56 3.76
CA THR A 70 -9.99 6.32 4.26
C THR A 70 -10.74 5.55 5.34
N VAL A 71 -11.22 4.33 5.02
CA VAL A 71 -11.86 3.43 6.00
C VAL A 71 -10.85 2.64 6.83
N TYR A 72 -9.60 2.58 6.37
CA TYR A 72 -8.46 2.02 7.11
C TYR A 72 -7.40 3.10 7.29
N PRO A 73 -7.60 4.07 8.22
CA PRO A 73 -6.65 5.16 8.42
C PRO A 73 -5.25 4.67 8.73
N SER A 74 -4.27 5.29 8.08
CA SER A 74 -2.87 4.86 8.22
C SER A 74 -2.29 5.11 9.62
N GLU A 75 -2.90 5.99 10.40
CA GLU A 75 -2.56 6.21 11.80
C GLU A 75 -2.77 4.95 12.66
N PHE A 76 -3.73 4.10 12.30
CA PHE A 76 -4.07 2.87 13.03
C PHE A 76 -3.54 1.61 12.35
N PHE A 77 -3.57 1.58 11.02
CA PHE A 77 -3.24 0.40 10.22
C PHE A 77 -1.83 0.43 9.63
N GLY A 78 -1.11 1.51 9.83
CA GLY A 78 0.15 1.75 9.15
C GLY A 78 -0.04 2.21 7.69
N PRO A 79 1.03 2.64 7.03
CA PRO A 79 0.95 3.14 5.65
C PRO A 79 0.52 2.05 4.68
N THR A 80 -0.17 2.45 3.61
CA THR A 80 -0.35 1.58 2.44
C THR A 80 0.97 1.43 1.69
N GLY A 81 1.09 0.44 0.81
CA GLY A 81 2.26 0.28 -0.06
C GLY A 81 2.55 1.53 -0.91
N PRO A 82 1.56 2.06 -1.65
CA PRO A 82 1.71 3.32 -2.39
C PRO A 82 2.11 4.51 -1.51
N GLU A 83 1.53 4.64 -0.35
CA GLU A 83 1.82 5.73 0.59
C GLU A 83 3.24 5.64 1.15
N ALA A 84 3.70 4.46 1.52
CA ALA A 84 5.08 4.25 1.96
C ALA A 84 6.09 4.53 0.84
N SER A 85 5.77 4.19 -0.39
CA SER A 85 6.60 4.50 -1.56
C SER A 85 6.73 6.01 -1.77
N GLN A 86 5.63 6.74 -1.71
CA GLN A 86 5.64 8.20 -1.79
C GLN A 86 6.38 8.84 -0.61
N SER A 87 6.24 8.28 0.58
CA SER A 87 6.95 8.73 1.79
C SER A 87 8.46 8.61 1.62
N GLN A 88 8.95 7.55 1.02
CA GLN A 88 10.37 7.38 0.74
C GLN A 88 10.88 8.51 -0.17
N THR A 89 10.20 8.78 -1.26
CA THR A 89 10.59 9.85 -2.19
C THR A 89 10.53 11.21 -1.52
N PHE A 90 9.49 11.49 -0.76
CA PHE A 90 9.33 12.75 -0.04
C PHE A 90 10.43 12.95 1.01
N THR A 91 10.74 11.93 1.79
CA THR A 91 11.81 11.99 2.81
C THR A 91 13.15 12.32 2.18
N PHE A 92 13.50 11.69 1.07
CA PHE A 92 14.73 11.98 0.34
C PHE A 92 14.72 13.35 -0.33
N LEU A 93 13.57 13.78 -0.86
CA LEU A 93 13.41 15.13 -1.41
C LEU A 93 13.68 16.20 -0.36
N VAL A 94 13.11 16.07 0.82
CA VAL A 94 13.31 17.01 1.93
C VAL A 94 14.77 17.01 2.38
N ARG A 95 15.37 15.85 2.55
CA ARG A 95 16.78 15.72 2.92
C ARG A 95 17.68 16.43 1.91
N ASP A 96 17.53 16.14 0.64
CA ASP A 96 18.40 16.67 -0.41
C ASP A 96 18.16 18.17 -0.64
N GLN A 97 16.91 18.63 -0.51
CA GLN A 97 16.59 20.04 -0.54
C GLN A 97 17.28 20.83 0.57
N ARG A 98 17.33 20.27 1.78
CA ARG A 98 18.03 20.91 2.92
C ARG A 98 19.55 20.87 2.79
N LEU A 99 20.12 19.77 2.30
CA LEU A 99 21.55 19.66 2.10
C LEU A 99 22.08 20.71 1.12
N GLY A 100 21.32 21.06 0.08
CA GLY A 100 21.78 22.02 -0.92
C GLY A 100 21.47 23.48 -0.64
N ALA A 101 20.49 23.75 0.20
CA ALA A 101 19.93 25.10 0.32
C ALA A 101 20.87 26.10 1.00
N ASN A 102 21.82 25.66 1.88
CA ASN A 102 22.61 26.56 2.72
C ASN A 102 24.03 26.07 3.00
N VAL A 103 24.77 25.64 1.97
CA VAL A 103 26.17 25.23 2.15
C VAL A 103 27.03 26.35 2.75
N ALA A 104 26.74 27.59 2.34
CA ALA A 104 27.48 28.76 2.83
C ALA A 104 27.15 29.11 4.29
N SER A 105 25.95 28.83 4.76
CA SER A 105 25.47 29.13 6.11
C SER A 105 25.33 27.91 7.02
N ALA A 106 25.56 26.70 6.51
CA ALA A 106 25.46 25.47 7.29
C ALA A 106 26.48 25.49 8.46
N GLN A 107 25.99 25.15 9.66
CA GLN A 107 26.77 25.10 10.87
C GLN A 107 27.09 23.67 11.30
N GLY A 108 28.31 23.44 11.80
CA GLY A 108 28.69 22.19 12.43
C GLY A 108 28.21 22.10 13.88
N PRO A 109 28.54 20.98 14.58
CA PRO A 109 28.12 20.76 15.98
C PRO A 109 28.57 21.84 16.96
N THR A 110 29.64 22.58 16.63
CA THR A 110 30.21 23.65 17.48
C THR A 110 29.59 25.02 17.23
N GLY A 111 28.59 25.13 16.32
CA GLY A 111 28.01 26.41 15.92
C GLY A 111 28.85 27.19 14.90
N LEU A 112 30.02 26.68 14.51
CA LEU A 112 30.87 27.23 13.45
C LEU A 112 30.48 26.69 12.09
N GLY A 113 30.91 27.36 10.99
CA GLY A 113 30.63 26.93 9.63
C GLY A 113 30.99 25.47 9.36
N LYS A 114 30.08 24.73 8.74
CA LYS A 114 30.27 23.29 8.48
C LYS A 114 31.27 23.03 7.34
N TYR A 115 31.24 23.85 6.30
CA TYR A 115 32.05 23.65 5.10
C TYR A 115 33.07 24.77 4.84
N LEU A 116 32.80 26.01 5.25
CA LEU A 116 33.61 27.18 4.90
C LEU A 116 34.11 27.92 6.13
N MET A 117 35.44 28.00 6.26
CA MET A 117 36.17 28.81 7.22
C MET A 117 37.48 29.31 6.56
N ARG A 118 38.17 30.32 7.09
CA ARG A 118 39.37 30.93 6.47
C ARG A 118 40.67 30.34 7.03
N SER A 119 41.67 30.02 6.17
CA SER A 119 42.96 29.44 6.56
C SER A 119 44.19 30.14 5.87
N VAL A 120 45.38 29.95 6.36
CA VAL A 120 46.54 30.87 6.14
C VAL A 120 47.86 30.26 5.58
N TYR A 121 48.02 28.92 5.29
CA TYR A 121 49.31 28.34 4.88
C TYR A 121 49.35 27.60 3.54
N PRO A 122 50.37 27.77 2.63
CA PRO A 122 50.46 27.12 1.33
C PRO A 122 51.24 25.78 1.33
N SER A 123 50.78 24.82 0.52
CA SER A 123 51.16 23.39 0.58
C SER A 123 51.82 22.81 -0.67
N GLU A 124 52.25 23.65 -1.62
CA GLU A 124 52.76 23.18 -2.91
C GLU A 124 54.10 22.40 -2.85
N PHE A 125 54.88 22.55 -1.79
CA PHE A 125 56.21 21.95 -1.66
C PHE A 125 56.35 20.79 -0.68
N PHE A 126 55.43 20.62 0.25
CA PHE A 126 55.55 19.67 1.37
C PHE A 126 54.47 18.60 1.40
N GLY A 127 53.65 18.52 0.35
CA GLY A 127 52.48 17.66 0.34
C GLY A 127 51.36 18.18 1.23
N PRO A 128 50.18 17.56 1.19
CA PRO A 128 49.04 18.01 1.97
C PRO A 128 49.31 17.88 3.46
N THR A 129 49.11 18.96 4.20
CA THR A 129 49.14 18.95 5.67
C THR A 129 47.91 18.21 6.19
N GLY A 130 47.90 17.83 7.48
CA GLY A 130 46.71 17.30 8.13
C GLY A 130 45.46 18.20 7.95
N PRO A 131 45.60 19.53 8.13
CA PRO A 131 44.52 20.49 7.85
C PRO A 131 44.02 20.47 6.39
N GLU A 132 44.92 20.31 5.41
CA GLU A 132 44.54 20.27 3.99
C GLU A 132 43.84 18.98 3.58
N ALA A 133 44.28 17.86 4.10
CA ALA A 133 43.56 16.59 3.91
C ALA A 133 42.15 16.67 4.51
N SER A 134 42.03 17.31 5.67
CA SER A 134 40.75 17.60 6.30
C SER A 134 39.85 18.52 5.44
N GLN A 135 40.48 19.58 4.85
CA GLN A 135 39.76 20.47 3.92
C GLN A 135 39.31 19.77 2.64
N SER A 136 40.13 18.87 2.08
CA SER A 136 39.76 18.05 0.92
C SER A 136 38.58 17.16 1.21
N GLN A 137 38.50 16.57 2.38
CA GLN A 137 37.35 15.79 2.82
C GLN A 137 36.10 16.68 2.93
N THR A 138 36.24 17.85 3.56
CA THR A 138 35.14 18.83 3.68
C THR A 138 34.65 19.29 2.31
N PHE A 139 35.58 19.57 1.37
CA PHE A 139 35.24 19.95 0.02
C PHE A 139 34.48 18.83 -0.72
N THR A 140 34.92 17.59 -0.57
CA THR A 140 34.23 16.45 -1.15
C THR A 140 32.79 16.34 -0.64
N PHE A 141 32.55 16.48 0.65
CA PHE A 141 31.22 16.49 1.23
C PHE A 141 30.39 17.73 0.81
N LEU A 142 31.03 18.88 0.71
CA LEU A 142 30.37 20.10 0.21
C LEU A 142 29.88 19.92 -1.22
N VAL A 143 30.71 19.38 -2.12
CA VAL A 143 30.32 19.10 -3.51
C VAL A 143 29.19 18.08 -3.56
N ARG A 144 29.28 17.04 -2.75
CA ARG A 144 28.21 16.04 -2.64
C ARG A 144 26.90 16.68 -2.21
N ASP A 145 26.91 17.45 -1.13
CA ASP A 145 25.71 18.05 -0.56
C ASP A 145 25.12 19.12 -1.49
N GLN A 146 25.95 19.90 -2.18
CA GLN A 146 25.51 20.82 -3.22
C GLN A 146 24.82 20.09 -4.39
N ARG A 147 25.38 18.98 -4.84
CA ARG A 147 24.81 18.21 -5.94
C ARG A 147 23.48 17.55 -5.54
N LEU A 148 23.38 17.06 -4.32
CA LEU A 148 22.16 16.46 -3.81
C LEU A 148 21.04 17.48 -3.65
N GLY A 149 21.37 18.72 -3.22
CA GLY A 149 20.35 19.71 -2.90
C GLY A 149 20.04 20.72 -3.97
N ALA A 150 20.86 20.81 -5.01
CA ALA A 150 20.88 21.97 -5.89
C ALA A 150 19.60 22.18 -6.73
N ASN A 151 18.78 21.14 -6.98
CA ASN A 151 17.55 21.27 -7.75
C ASN A 151 16.68 20.04 -7.67
N VAL A 152 15.98 19.84 -6.57
CA VAL A 152 15.01 18.71 -6.45
C VAL A 152 13.94 18.74 -7.54
N ALA A 153 13.58 19.93 -8.04
CA ALA A 153 12.60 20.08 -9.13
C ALA A 153 13.15 19.65 -10.50
N SER A 154 14.47 19.70 -10.71
CA SER A 154 15.12 19.35 -11.99
C SER A 154 16.11 18.19 -11.92
N ALA A 155 16.36 17.62 -10.73
CA ALA A 155 17.22 16.46 -10.60
C ALA A 155 16.68 15.27 -11.40
N GLN A 156 17.57 14.59 -12.15
CA GLN A 156 17.22 13.46 -12.99
C GLN A 156 17.72 12.14 -12.37
N GLY A 157 16.90 11.10 -12.50
CA GLY A 157 17.25 9.74 -12.14
C GLY A 157 18.02 9.03 -13.24
N PRO A 158 18.37 7.73 -13.06
CA PRO A 158 19.12 6.93 -14.02
C PRO A 158 18.46 6.82 -15.41
N THR A 159 17.15 6.95 -15.49
CA THR A 159 16.38 6.86 -16.75
C THR A 159 16.22 8.19 -17.48
N GLY A 160 16.79 9.29 -16.97
CA GLY A 160 16.62 10.62 -17.51
C GLY A 160 15.32 11.32 -17.10
N LEU A 161 14.38 10.62 -16.43
CA LEU A 161 13.17 11.20 -15.84
C LEU A 161 13.48 11.89 -14.50
N GLY A 162 12.58 12.78 -14.04
CA GLY A 162 12.74 13.47 -12.77
C GLY A 162 12.95 12.50 -11.61
N LYS A 163 13.94 12.79 -10.76
CA LYS A 163 14.28 11.93 -9.63
C LYS A 163 13.26 12.04 -8.49
N TYR A 164 12.82 13.26 -8.19
CA TYR A 164 11.89 13.54 -7.09
C TYR A 164 10.52 13.97 -7.58
N LEU A 165 10.49 14.70 -8.68
CA LEU A 165 9.28 15.26 -9.25
C LEU A 165 9.25 15.02 -10.76
N MET A 166 8.08 14.71 -11.28
CA MET A 166 7.85 14.53 -12.70
C MET A 166 6.40 14.90 -13.05
N ARG A 167 6.01 14.71 -14.30
CA ARG A 167 4.63 14.90 -14.76
C ARG A 167 3.91 13.55 -14.87
N SER A 168 2.64 13.52 -14.44
CA SER A 168 1.75 12.40 -14.69
C SER A 168 1.36 12.30 -16.17
N PRO A 169 0.77 11.19 -16.62
CA PRO A 169 0.23 11.09 -17.99
C PRO A 169 -0.79 12.18 -18.33
N THR A 170 -1.47 12.74 -17.33
CA THR A 170 -2.45 13.83 -17.49
C THR A 170 -1.86 15.23 -17.21
N GLY A 171 -0.57 15.33 -16.97
CA GLY A 171 0.16 16.60 -16.84
C GLY A 171 0.34 17.14 -15.42
N GLU A 172 -0.17 16.45 -14.40
CA GLU A 172 -0.02 16.85 -13.00
C GLU A 172 1.41 16.64 -12.49
N ILE A 173 1.86 17.46 -11.56
CA ILE A 173 3.16 17.27 -10.89
C ILE A 173 3.01 16.17 -9.85
N ILE A 174 3.82 15.12 -9.96
CA ILE A 174 3.80 13.94 -9.11
C ILE A 174 5.20 13.61 -8.60
N PHE A 175 5.30 12.72 -7.61
CA PHE A 175 6.59 12.18 -7.18
C PHE A 175 7.20 11.32 -8.27
N GLY A 176 8.50 11.51 -8.52
CA GLY A 176 9.28 10.77 -9.50
C GLY A 176 9.86 9.48 -8.95
N GLY A 177 10.53 8.71 -9.84
CA GLY A 177 11.10 7.42 -9.54
C GLY A 177 10.08 6.29 -9.64
N GLU A 178 10.35 5.15 -9.01
CA GLU A 178 9.43 3.99 -9.00
C GLU A 178 8.04 4.32 -8.45
N THR A 179 7.95 5.29 -7.54
CA THR A 179 6.66 5.71 -6.95
C THR A 179 5.73 6.37 -7.96
N MET A 180 6.21 6.72 -9.16
CA MET A 180 5.36 7.30 -10.20
C MET A 180 4.16 6.42 -10.57
N ARG A 181 4.29 5.11 -10.43
CA ARG A 181 3.18 4.17 -10.66
C ARG A 181 2.00 4.36 -9.70
N PHE A 182 2.26 4.96 -8.55
CA PHE A 182 1.28 5.21 -7.50
C PHE A 182 0.82 6.67 -7.46
N TRP A 183 0.92 7.39 -8.56
CA TRP A 183 0.64 8.83 -8.61
C TRP A 183 -0.80 9.19 -8.22
N ASP A 184 -1.74 8.25 -8.37
CA ASP A 184 -3.13 8.42 -7.95
C ASP A 184 -3.33 8.35 -6.42
N CYS A 185 -2.34 7.87 -5.67
CA CYS A 185 -2.44 7.75 -4.23
C CYS A 185 -2.58 9.13 -3.59
N ARG A 186 -3.57 9.27 -2.71
CA ARG A 186 -3.81 10.45 -1.89
C ARG A 186 -3.59 10.07 -0.42
N ALA A 187 -2.91 10.94 0.32
CA ALA A 187 -2.64 10.72 1.73
C ALA A 187 -2.79 12.04 2.50
N PRO A 188 -3.40 12.04 3.70
CA PRO A 188 -3.66 13.25 4.47
C PRO A 188 -2.40 14.09 4.75
N TRP A 189 -1.24 13.47 4.86
CA TRP A 189 0.01 14.19 5.16
C TRP A 189 0.60 14.88 3.93
N VAL A 190 0.24 14.47 2.71
CA VAL A 190 0.71 15.06 1.45
C VAL A 190 -0.27 16.11 0.91
N GLU A 191 -1.57 15.93 1.15
CA GLU A 191 -2.60 16.76 0.54
C GLU A 191 -2.43 18.27 0.78
N PRO A 192 -1.96 18.74 1.96
CA PRO A 192 -1.67 20.16 2.15
C PRO A 192 -0.64 20.74 1.19
N LEU A 193 0.18 19.91 0.58
CA LEU A 193 1.22 20.31 -0.39
C LEU A 193 0.74 20.26 -1.84
N ARG A 194 -0.51 19.88 -2.08
CA ARG A 194 -1.09 19.85 -3.42
C ARG A 194 -1.78 21.14 -3.78
N GLY A 195 -1.75 21.42 -5.07
CA GLY A 195 -2.50 22.49 -5.69
C GLY A 195 -3.35 21.99 -6.86
N PRO A 196 -3.92 22.89 -7.68
CA PRO A 196 -4.77 22.50 -8.80
C PRO A 196 -4.08 21.63 -9.85
N ASN A 197 -2.76 21.73 -9.98
CA ASN A 197 -1.95 21.01 -10.98
C ASN A 197 -1.10 19.88 -10.36
N GLY A 198 -1.57 19.25 -9.30
CA GLY A 198 -0.80 18.27 -8.56
C GLY A 198 0.02 18.89 -7.43
N LEU A 199 1.21 18.38 -7.16
CA LEU A 199 2.09 18.93 -6.12
C LEU A 199 2.48 20.37 -6.45
N ASP A 200 2.38 21.26 -5.47
CA ASP A 200 2.74 22.67 -5.63
C ASP A 200 4.21 22.88 -5.24
N LEU A 201 5.02 23.32 -6.19
CA LEU A 201 6.46 23.53 -5.99
C LEU A 201 6.76 24.58 -4.92
N GLN A 202 5.93 25.61 -4.81
CA GLN A 202 6.11 26.66 -3.79
C GLN A 202 5.85 26.11 -2.38
N LYS A 203 4.82 25.29 -2.23
CA LYS A 203 4.51 24.63 -0.96
C LYS A 203 5.60 23.62 -0.57
N LEU A 204 6.15 22.90 -1.54
CA LEU A 204 7.28 21.99 -1.31
C LEU A 204 8.55 22.73 -0.87
N LYS A 205 8.73 23.97 -1.28
CA LYS A 205 9.88 24.78 -0.83
C LYS A 205 9.69 25.39 0.54
N ASN A 206 8.48 25.86 0.86
CA ASN A 206 8.26 26.78 1.97
C ASN A 206 7.33 26.26 3.05
N ASP A 207 6.41 25.35 2.72
CA ASP A 207 5.26 25.02 3.57
C ASP A 207 5.33 23.61 4.18
N ILE A 208 6.47 22.91 4.06
CA ILE A 208 6.64 21.61 4.68
C ILE A 208 6.74 21.77 6.19
N GLN A 209 5.81 21.14 6.91
CA GLN A 209 5.75 21.20 8.35
C GLN A 209 6.52 20.04 9.01
N PRO A 210 7.05 20.23 10.23
CA PRO A 210 7.78 19.18 10.94
C PRO A 210 6.98 17.87 11.12
N TRP A 211 5.67 17.95 11.32
CA TRP A 211 4.82 16.76 11.45
C TRP A 211 4.75 15.93 10.17
N GLN A 212 4.79 16.59 9.00
CA GLN A 212 4.82 15.89 7.70
C GLN A 212 6.11 15.11 7.51
N GLU A 213 7.21 15.68 7.91
CA GLU A 213 8.52 15.01 7.85
C GLU A 213 8.58 13.82 8.79
N ARG A 214 8.10 13.97 10.02
CA ARG A 214 8.05 12.86 10.99
C ARG A 214 7.15 11.73 10.49
N ARG A 215 5.98 12.07 9.97
CA ARG A 215 5.04 11.09 9.43
C ARG A 215 5.60 10.38 8.22
N SER A 216 6.19 11.10 7.30
CA SER A 216 6.85 10.53 6.12
C SER A 216 7.98 9.58 6.50
N ALA A 217 8.84 9.96 7.42
CA ALA A 217 9.92 9.12 7.92
C ALA A 217 9.39 7.84 8.60
N GLU A 218 8.36 7.96 9.40
CA GLU A 218 7.69 6.82 10.04
C GLU A 218 7.10 5.86 8.98
N TYR A 219 6.38 6.37 8.01
CA TYR A 219 5.75 5.55 6.99
C TYR A 219 6.75 4.89 6.06
N MET A 220 7.84 5.57 5.73
CA MET A 220 8.93 4.98 4.96
C MET A 220 9.53 3.76 5.66
N THR A 221 9.72 3.84 6.97
CA THR A 221 10.32 2.76 7.76
C THR A 221 9.35 1.68 8.19
N HIS A 222 8.04 1.92 8.09
CA HIS A 222 6.97 0.98 8.44
C HIS A 222 6.16 0.55 7.23
N ALA A 223 6.79 0.49 6.07
CA ALA A 223 6.16 0.01 4.83
C ALA A 223 5.60 -1.41 5.01
N PRO A 224 4.52 -1.77 4.30
CA PRO A 224 3.91 -3.11 4.39
C PRO A 224 4.73 -4.18 3.67
N LEU A 225 6.02 -4.25 3.98
CA LEU A 225 6.98 -5.20 3.46
C LEU A 225 7.52 -6.04 4.62
N GLY A 226 7.53 -7.35 4.44
CA GLY A 226 8.03 -8.25 5.46
C GLY A 226 7.83 -9.71 5.08
N SER A 227 8.41 -10.59 5.88
CA SER A 227 8.29 -12.03 5.73
C SER A 227 7.23 -12.61 6.65
N LEU A 228 6.84 -13.87 6.38
CA LEU A 228 5.92 -14.62 7.25
C LEU A 228 6.49 -14.81 8.66
N ASN A 229 7.82 -14.82 8.79
CA ASN A 229 8.52 -14.93 10.08
C ASN A 229 8.64 -13.57 10.81
N SER A 230 7.93 -12.55 10.36
CA SER A 230 7.92 -11.20 10.92
C SER A 230 9.24 -10.45 10.80
N VAL A 231 10.08 -10.78 9.84
CA VAL A 231 11.26 -9.98 9.50
C VAL A 231 10.79 -8.83 8.60
N GLY A 232 10.97 -7.61 9.07
CA GLY A 232 10.60 -6.40 8.34
C GLY A 232 11.55 -6.10 7.18
N GLY A 233 11.06 -5.28 6.23
CA GLY A 233 11.85 -4.85 5.08
C GLY A 233 11.67 -5.72 3.84
N VAL A 234 12.40 -5.39 2.78
CA VAL A 234 12.40 -6.15 1.51
C VAL A 234 13.06 -7.53 1.70
N ALA A 235 12.82 -8.43 0.73
CA ALA A 235 13.32 -9.81 0.80
C ALA A 235 14.85 -9.93 0.91
N THR A 236 15.59 -8.92 0.45
CA THR A 236 17.04 -8.84 0.50
C THR A 236 17.58 -8.11 1.74
N GLU A 237 16.70 -7.63 2.63
CA GLU A 237 17.08 -6.90 3.83
C GLU A 237 17.74 -7.82 4.86
N ILE A 238 18.67 -7.24 5.65
CA ILE A 238 19.29 -7.98 6.77
C ILE A 238 18.28 -8.10 7.90
N ASN A 239 18.28 -9.23 8.63
CA ASN A 239 17.42 -9.48 9.78
C ASN A 239 17.73 -8.52 10.94
N SER A 240 17.25 -7.30 10.88
CA SER A 240 17.49 -6.27 11.89
C SER A 240 16.22 -5.80 12.61
N ILE A 241 15.06 -5.95 12.00
CA ILE A 241 13.79 -5.45 12.51
C ILE A 241 12.77 -6.58 12.54
N ASN A 242 12.13 -6.75 13.71
CA ASN A 242 11.00 -7.66 13.88
C ASN A 242 9.70 -6.87 13.80
N TYR A 243 9.22 -6.64 12.58
CA TYR A 243 8.01 -5.87 12.32
C TYR A 243 7.33 -6.33 11.05
N VAL A 244 6.01 -6.47 11.10
CA VAL A 244 5.15 -6.60 9.91
C VAL A 244 3.95 -5.68 10.08
N ASN A 245 3.69 -4.88 9.07
CA ASN A 245 2.59 -3.95 9.02
C ASN A 245 1.24 -4.70 9.15
N PRO A 246 0.28 -4.18 9.96
CA PRO A 246 -1.05 -4.79 10.08
C PRO A 246 -1.78 -4.99 8.75
N ARG A 247 -1.56 -4.11 7.77
CA ARG A 247 -2.14 -4.26 6.42
C ARG A 247 -1.66 -5.53 5.73
N SER A 248 -0.39 -5.87 5.88
CA SER A 248 0.16 -7.11 5.32
C SER A 248 -0.50 -8.34 5.94
N TRP A 249 -0.66 -8.36 7.26
CA TRP A 249 -1.35 -9.45 7.94
C TRP A 249 -2.82 -9.57 7.51
N LEU A 250 -3.55 -8.47 7.52
CA LEU A 250 -4.97 -8.47 7.15
C LEU A 250 -5.18 -8.82 5.68
N SER A 251 -4.38 -8.25 4.79
CA SER A 251 -4.50 -8.50 3.35
C SER A 251 -4.19 -9.97 3.02
N THR A 252 -3.08 -10.50 3.50
CA THR A 252 -2.66 -11.87 3.21
C THR A 252 -3.60 -12.90 3.84
N SER A 253 -4.02 -12.70 5.09
CA SER A 253 -4.93 -13.63 5.77
C SER A 253 -6.29 -13.70 5.07
N HIS A 254 -6.86 -12.58 4.69
CA HIS A 254 -8.16 -12.54 4.02
C HIS A 254 -8.08 -13.06 2.57
N TYR A 255 -6.95 -12.87 1.90
CA TYR A 255 -6.74 -13.48 0.60
C TYR A 255 -6.71 -15.00 0.68
N VAL A 256 -5.95 -15.56 1.63
CA VAL A 256 -5.85 -17.01 1.86
C VAL A 256 -7.22 -17.58 2.26
N LEU A 257 -7.93 -16.92 3.18
CA LEU A 257 -9.28 -17.34 3.56
C LEU A 257 -10.24 -17.29 2.38
N GLY A 258 -10.21 -16.23 1.59
CA GLY A 258 -11.03 -16.13 0.38
C GLY A 258 -10.78 -17.28 -0.59
N PHE A 259 -9.52 -17.66 -0.78
CA PHE A 259 -9.15 -18.79 -1.61
C PHE A 259 -9.74 -20.12 -1.08
N PHE A 260 -9.59 -20.40 0.21
CA PHE A 260 -10.12 -21.64 0.78
C PHE A 260 -11.66 -21.69 0.78
N PHE A 261 -12.30 -20.57 0.99
CA PHE A 261 -13.77 -20.47 0.85
C PHE A 261 -14.20 -20.71 -0.59
N PHE A 262 -13.45 -20.26 -1.57
CA PHE A 262 -13.71 -20.57 -2.97
C PHE A 262 -13.55 -22.06 -3.26
N VAL A 263 -12.51 -22.69 -2.76
CA VAL A 263 -12.31 -24.16 -2.90
C VAL A 263 -13.46 -24.92 -2.22
N ALA A 264 -13.87 -24.48 -1.04
CA ALA A 264 -15.02 -25.07 -0.34
C ALA A 264 -16.34 -24.89 -1.13
N HIS A 265 -16.53 -23.73 -1.76
CA HIS A 265 -17.64 -23.52 -2.68
C HIS A 265 -17.64 -24.56 -3.80
N LEU A 266 -16.50 -24.77 -4.46
CA LEU A 266 -16.41 -25.76 -5.54
C LEU A 266 -16.73 -27.18 -5.06
N TRP A 267 -16.23 -27.58 -3.91
CA TRP A 267 -16.50 -28.86 -3.31
C TRP A 267 -17.99 -29.06 -3.02
N HIS A 268 -18.58 -28.14 -2.27
CA HIS A 268 -19.99 -28.24 -1.88
C HIS A 268 -20.96 -28.05 -3.04
N ALA A 269 -20.63 -27.23 -4.02
CA ALA A 269 -21.42 -27.07 -5.24
C ALA A 269 -21.44 -28.38 -6.05
N GLY A 270 -20.28 -29.00 -6.24
CA GLY A 270 -20.17 -30.28 -6.95
C GLY A 270 -20.92 -31.41 -6.22
N ARG A 271 -20.76 -31.48 -4.92
CA ARG A 271 -21.41 -32.50 -4.09
C ARG A 271 -22.93 -32.33 -4.03
N ALA A 272 -23.41 -31.09 -3.92
CA ALA A 272 -24.84 -30.80 -3.93
C ALA A 272 -25.50 -31.20 -5.29
N ARG A 273 -24.83 -30.91 -6.41
CA ARG A 273 -25.30 -31.32 -7.73
C ARG A 273 -25.25 -32.83 -7.92
N ALA A 274 -24.21 -33.48 -7.46
CA ALA A 274 -24.10 -34.94 -7.51
C ALA A 274 -25.24 -35.63 -6.72
N ALA A 275 -25.51 -35.17 -5.51
CA ALA A 275 -26.63 -35.65 -4.70
C ALA A 275 -27.97 -35.41 -5.38
N ALA A 276 -28.20 -34.24 -5.95
CA ALA A 276 -29.43 -33.93 -6.69
C ALA A 276 -29.61 -34.81 -7.93
N ALA A 277 -28.53 -35.24 -8.57
CA ALA A 277 -28.54 -36.16 -9.69
C ALA A 277 -28.66 -37.64 -9.27
N GLY A 278 -28.64 -37.94 -7.96
CA GLY A 278 -28.83 -39.28 -7.40
C GLY A 278 -27.56 -40.11 -7.25
N PHE A 279 -26.37 -39.58 -7.49
CA PHE A 279 -25.12 -40.34 -7.38
C PHE A 279 -24.84 -40.84 -5.96
N GLU A 280 -25.18 -40.06 -4.94
CA GLU A 280 -25.00 -40.47 -3.54
C GLU A 280 -26.01 -41.51 -3.09
N THR A 281 -27.21 -41.50 -3.63
CA THR A 281 -28.29 -42.45 -3.33
C THR A 281 -27.99 -43.82 -3.89
N VAL A 282 -27.25 -43.92 -5.00
CA VAL A 282 -26.88 -45.19 -5.63
C VAL A 282 -25.95 -46.03 -4.72
N SER A 283 -24.99 -45.39 -4.06
CA SER A 283 -24.12 -46.11 -3.08
C SER A 283 -24.90 -46.65 -1.87
N TYR A 284 -25.88 -45.87 -1.41
CA TYR A 284 -26.69 -46.30 -0.25
C TYR A 284 -27.70 -47.40 -0.59
N THR A 285 -28.25 -47.37 -1.78
CA THR A 285 -29.19 -48.41 -2.25
C THR A 285 -28.49 -49.73 -2.53
N HIS A 286 -27.25 -49.69 -3.02
CA HIS A 286 -26.47 -50.91 -3.20
C HIS A 286 -26.09 -51.58 -1.88
N LEU A 287 -25.71 -50.81 -0.86
CA LEU A 287 -25.45 -51.33 0.46
C LEU A 287 -26.70 -51.93 1.11
N ARG A 288 -27.84 -51.30 0.99
CA ARG A 288 -29.11 -51.78 1.52
C ARG A 288 -29.64 -53.02 0.79
N ALA A 289 -29.36 -53.16 -0.49
CA ALA A 289 -29.76 -54.33 -1.27
C ALA A 289 -29.00 -55.59 -0.86
N HIS A 290 -27.78 -55.45 -0.33
CA HIS A 290 -27.02 -56.55 0.21
C HIS A 290 -27.44 -56.97 1.64
N GLU A 291 -28.10 -56.09 2.38
CA GLU A 291 -28.60 -56.41 3.74
C GLU A 291 -29.97 -57.11 3.76
N THR A 292 -30.67 -57.17 2.61
CA THR A 292 -32.05 -57.71 2.52
C THR A 292 -32.17 -59.03 1.77
N ILE A 293 -31.09 -59.79 1.59
CA ILE A 293 -31.19 -61.19 1.12
C ILE A 293 -31.30 -62.06 2.36
N PRO A 294 -32.51 -62.63 2.67
CA PRO A 294 -32.61 -63.62 3.72
C PRO A 294 -31.96 -64.92 3.24
N ASP A 295 -31.29 -65.62 4.16
CA ASP A 295 -30.83 -67.02 3.99
C ASP A 295 -31.95 -67.98 3.66
#